data_a17154344dfe21afad71b7b3b0ba4776
#
_entry.id   a17154344dfe21afad71b7b3b0ba4776
#
_cell.length_a   1.000
_cell.length_b   1.000
_cell.length_c   1.000
_cell.angle_alpha   90.00
_cell.angle_beta   90.00
_cell.angle_gamma   90.00
#
_symmetry.space_group_name_H-M   'P 1'
#
loop_
_entity.id
_entity.type
_entity.pdbx_description
1 polymer ?
#
loop_
_entity_poly.entity_id
_entity_poly.type
_entity_poly.pdbx_seq_one_letter_code
_entity_poly.pdbx_strand_id
1 'polypeptide(L)'
;KPLDNLDSATDLIQIALNEDKFKLLFQPIISLRGQGDEHYEAFIRMLNDEGEEISPYDFLPPTGPSQMANKIDKWVILQTIKHLSEHRSQGHETKLFINLTAETLQDKTFTSWLNVALKAARLPGDSLIFQISENNAITYMKQAKEFAKSLNTLHCKVSINQFGHALKPFNLLKHLEPEYVKL
;
A
#
# COMPACT_ATOMS: atom_id res chain seq x y z
N LYS A 1 -23.47 -20.31 12.12
CA LYS A 1 -22.18 -20.97 11.79
C LYS A 1 -21.24 -19.90 11.27
N PRO A 2 -20.28 -19.39 12.08
CA PRO A 2 -19.40 -18.30 11.64
C PRO A 2 -18.25 -18.73 10.74
N LEU A 3 -18.00 -20.03 10.58
CA LEU A 3 -16.85 -20.56 9.83
C LEU A 3 -17.07 -20.60 8.32
N ASP A 4 -18.31 -20.66 7.86
CA ASP A 4 -18.60 -20.72 6.42
C ASP A 4 -18.36 -19.36 5.68
N ASN A 5 -18.32 -18.24 6.42
CA ASN A 5 -18.12 -16.91 5.83
C ASN A 5 -16.65 -16.54 5.61
N LEU A 6 -15.72 -17.13 6.37
CA LEU A 6 -14.30 -16.81 6.24
C LEU A 6 -13.69 -17.47 4.99
N ASP A 7 -14.01 -18.73 4.78
CA ASP A 7 -13.55 -19.48 3.61
C ASP A 7 -14.15 -18.89 2.33
N SER A 8 -15.42 -18.49 2.36
CA SER A 8 -16.09 -17.88 1.21
C SER A 8 -15.51 -16.51 0.84
N ALA A 9 -15.14 -15.68 1.82
CA ALA A 9 -14.52 -14.37 1.56
C ALA A 9 -13.10 -14.52 0.99
N THR A 10 -12.32 -15.45 1.53
CA THR A 10 -10.99 -15.78 1.01
C THR A 10 -11.06 -16.32 -0.42
N ASP A 11 -12.02 -17.20 -0.69
CA ASP A 11 -12.24 -17.77 -2.02
C ASP A 11 -12.67 -16.70 -3.02
N LEU A 12 -13.55 -15.79 -2.65
CA LEU A 12 -13.97 -14.66 -3.49
C LEU A 12 -12.81 -13.76 -3.87
N ILE A 13 -11.94 -13.43 -2.91
CA ILE A 13 -10.75 -12.61 -3.16
C ILE A 13 -9.78 -13.36 -4.07
N GLN A 14 -9.56 -14.66 -3.85
CA GLN A 14 -8.68 -15.45 -4.69
C GLN A 14 -9.20 -15.56 -6.13
N ILE A 15 -10.51 -15.72 -6.31
CA ILE A 15 -11.17 -15.71 -7.61
C ILE A 15 -10.99 -14.36 -8.28
N ALA A 16 -11.21 -13.26 -7.54
CA ALA A 16 -11.04 -11.90 -8.05
C ALA A 16 -9.60 -11.61 -8.48
N LEU A 17 -8.60 -12.14 -7.74
CA LEU A 17 -7.19 -12.05 -8.13
C LEU A 17 -6.89 -12.81 -9.43
N ASN A 18 -7.49 -13.98 -9.60
CA ASN A 18 -7.25 -14.86 -10.77
C ASN A 18 -8.01 -14.39 -12.02
N GLU A 19 -9.16 -13.74 -11.86
CA GLU A 19 -10.07 -13.36 -12.95
C GLU A 19 -10.01 -11.87 -13.31
N ASP A 20 -9.00 -11.14 -12.84
CA ASP A 20 -8.84 -9.69 -13.09
C ASP A 20 -10.09 -8.84 -12.72
N LYS A 21 -10.77 -9.22 -11.63
CA LYS A 21 -11.95 -8.49 -11.13
C LYS A 21 -11.61 -7.28 -10.27
N PHE A 22 -10.34 -7.05 -10.02
CA PHE A 22 -9.87 -5.85 -9.34
C PHE A 22 -9.58 -4.72 -10.32
N LYS A 23 -9.78 -3.50 -9.88
CA LYS A 23 -9.30 -2.31 -10.58
C LYS A 23 -8.62 -1.34 -9.61
N LEU A 24 -7.71 -0.54 -10.13
CA LEU A 24 -7.12 0.57 -9.42
C LEU A 24 -7.82 1.86 -9.77
N LEU A 25 -8.09 2.68 -8.76
CA LEU A 25 -8.47 4.07 -8.89
C LEU A 25 -7.30 4.93 -8.42
N PHE A 26 -7.07 6.04 -9.11
CA PHE A 26 -6.03 7.00 -8.75
C PHE A 26 -6.66 8.32 -8.36
N GLN A 27 -6.40 8.77 -7.15
CA GLN A 27 -6.85 10.06 -6.66
C GLN A 27 -5.70 11.06 -6.69
N PRO A 28 -5.83 12.19 -7.41
CA PRO A 28 -4.77 13.18 -7.43
C PRO A 28 -4.59 13.85 -6.07
N ILE A 29 -3.32 14.09 -5.72
CA ILE A 29 -2.93 14.87 -4.55
C ILE A 29 -2.35 16.18 -5.07
N ILE A 30 -3.05 17.27 -4.79
CA ILE A 30 -2.72 18.59 -5.35
C ILE A 30 -1.90 19.38 -4.34
N SER A 31 -0.76 19.92 -4.79
CA SER A 31 0.01 20.84 -3.98
C SER A 31 -0.68 22.20 -3.91
N LEU A 32 -0.92 22.70 -2.71
CA LEU A 32 -1.49 24.03 -2.50
C LEU A 32 -0.50 25.16 -2.85
N ARG A 33 0.76 24.83 -3.07
CA ARG A 33 1.81 25.80 -3.46
C ARG A 33 2.03 25.89 -4.97
N GLY A 34 1.23 25.16 -5.75
CA GLY A 34 1.19 25.28 -7.22
C GLY A 34 2.41 24.78 -7.99
N GLN A 35 3.39 24.22 -7.33
CA GLN A 35 4.57 23.62 -7.97
C GLN A 35 4.90 22.30 -7.29
N GLY A 36 5.18 21.28 -8.07
CA GLY A 36 5.57 19.98 -7.57
C GLY A 36 5.34 18.86 -8.58
N ASP A 37 5.92 17.73 -8.30
CA ASP A 37 5.70 16.50 -9.05
C ASP A 37 4.23 16.08 -8.98
N GLU A 38 3.77 15.37 -10.00
CA GLU A 38 2.44 14.78 -10.00
C GLU A 38 2.38 13.64 -8.96
N HIS A 39 1.48 13.81 -7.98
CA HIS A 39 1.25 12.81 -6.95
C HIS A 39 -0.17 12.28 -7.04
N TYR A 40 -0.33 10.97 -6.94
CA TYR A 40 -1.62 10.29 -6.86
C TYR A 40 -1.59 9.27 -5.73
N GLU A 41 -2.76 8.94 -5.21
CA GLU A 41 -2.95 7.81 -4.30
C GLU A 41 -3.69 6.70 -5.03
N ALA A 42 -3.19 5.46 -4.92
CA ALA A 42 -3.79 4.29 -5.54
C ALA A 42 -4.76 3.62 -4.58
N PHE A 43 -5.96 3.33 -5.06
CA PHE A 43 -6.99 2.60 -4.33
C PHE A 43 -7.45 1.39 -5.13
N ILE A 44 -7.57 0.26 -4.46
CA ILE A 44 -8.13 -0.95 -5.06
C ILE A 44 -9.64 -1.00 -4.87
N ARG A 45 -10.34 -1.46 -5.89
CA ARG A 45 -11.79 -1.73 -5.88
C ARG A 45 -12.08 -3.06 -6.55
N MET A 46 -13.14 -3.71 -6.11
CA MET A 46 -13.72 -4.87 -6.76
C MET A 46 -15.23 -4.68 -6.90
N LEU A 47 -15.85 -5.40 -7.83
CA LEU A 47 -17.30 -5.42 -7.94
C LEU A 47 -17.86 -6.56 -7.09
N ASN A 48 -18.88 -6.25 -6.29
CA ASN A 48 -19.68 -7.27 -5.62
C ASN A 48 -20.71 -7.88 -6.59
N ASP A 49 -21.47 -8.87 -6.12
CA ASP A 49 -22.49 -9.54 -6.92
C ASP A 49 -23.63 -8.59 -7.36
N GLU A 50 -23.79 -7.46 -6.69
CA GLU A 50 -24.77 -6.42 -7.01
C GLU A 50 -24.21 -5.35 -7.97
N GLY A 51 -22.96 -5.48 -8.36
CA GLY A 51 -22.28 -4.55 -9.27
C GLY A 51 -21.79 -3.27 -8.59
N GLU A 52 -21.74 -3.23 -7.26
CA GLU A 52 -21.22 -2.10 -6.51
C GLU A 52 -19.71 -2.19 -6.34
N GLU A 53 -19.05 -1.04 -6.40
CA GLU A 53 -17.61 -0.94 -6.16
C GLU A 53 -17.31 -0.93 -4.67
N ILE A 54 -16.54 -1.91 -4.22
CA ILE A 54 -16.18 -2.11 -2.82
C ILE A 54 -14.68 -2.30 -2.66
N SER A 55 -14.17 -2.04 -1.45
CA SER A 55 -12.79 -2.35 -1.11
C SER A 55 -12.66 -3.82 -0.73
N PRO A 56 -11.73 -4.59 -1.34
CA PRO A 56 -11.51 -5.98 -0.95
C PRO A 56 -11.04 -6.14 0.49
N TYR A 57 -10.43 -5.11 1.08
CA TYR A 57 -10.00 -5.13 2.48
C TYR A 57 -11.17 -5.21 3.47
N ASP A 58 -12.37 -4.74 3.08
CA ASP A 58 -13.58 -4.77 3.92
C ASP A 58 -14.06 -6.21 4.18
N PHE A 59 -13.65 -7.19 3.36
CA PHE A 59 -13.98 -8.60 3.52
C PHE A 59 -12.93 -9.39 4.31
N LEU A 60 -11.80 -8.78 4.62
CA LEU A 60 -10.75 -9.46 5.38
C LEU A 60 -11.11 -9.50 6.85
N PRO A 61 -10.86 -10.64 7.52
CA PRO A 61 -11.03 -10.70 8.96
C PRO A 61 -10.08 -9.71 9.65
N PRO A 62 -10.52 -9.03 10.71
CA PRO A 62 -9.70 -8.05 11.42
C PRO A 62 -8.47 -8.66 12.10
N THR A 63 -8.46 -9.97 12.30
CA THR A 63 -7.36 -10.70 12.92
C THR A 63 -7.23 -12.09 12.30
N GLY A 64 -6.01 -12.47 11.92
CA GLY A 64 -5.72 -13.82 11.45
C GLY A 64 -4.68 -13.87 10.34
N PRO A 65 -3.93 -14.97 10.23
CA PRO A 65 -2.86 -15.14 9.25
C PRO A 65 -3.41 -15.62 7.90
N SER A 66 -4.32 -14.87 7.28
CA SER A 66 -4.88 -15.26 5.98
C SER A 66 -3.90 -15.06 4.83
N GLN A 67 -2.88 -14.24 5.00
CA GLN A 67 -1.94 -13.78 3.95
C GLN A 67 -2.64 -13.09 2.76
N MET A 68 -3.95 -12.94 2.80
CA MET A 68 -4.71 -12.33 1.71
C MET A 68 -4.45 -10.82 1.59
N ALA A 69 -4.35 -10.11 2.71
CA ALA A 69 -4.01 -8.69 2.71
C ALA A 69 -2.64 -8.45 2.06
N ASN A 70 -1.66 -9.29 2.35
CA ASN A 70 -0.35 -9.25 1.70
C ASN A 70 -0.44 -9.51 0.20
N LYS A 71 -1.23 -10.48 -0.24
CA LYS A 71 -1.44 -10.78 -1.67
C LYS A 71 -2.10 -9.61 -2.39
N ILE A 72 -3.10 -9.00 -1.78
CA ILE A 72 -3.77 -7.81 -2.32
C ILE A 72 -2.78 -6.64 -2.43
N ASP A 73 -2.01 -6.37 -1.38
CA ASP A 73 -1.00 -5.32 -1.39
C ASP A 73 0.01 -5.53 -2.53
N LYS A 74 0.49 -6.75 -2.72
CA LYS A 74 1.42 -7.08 -3.81
C LYS A 74 0.79 -6.90 -5.19
N TRP A 75 -0.47 -7.27 -5.35
CA TRP A 75 -1.20 -7.02 -6.59
C TRP A 75 -1.29 -5.52 -6.88
N VAL A 76 -1.68 -4.71 -5.91
CA VAL A 76 -1.74 -3.25 -6.03
C VAL A 76 -0.39 -2.68 -6.43
N ILE A 77 0.68 -3.11 -5.78
CA ILE A 77 2.04 -2.63 -6.06
C ILE A 77 2.45 -2.96 -7.49
N LEU A 78 2.24 -4.19 -7.95
CA LEU A 78 2.59 -4.60 -9.31
C LEU A 78 1.82 -3.80 -10.37
N GLN A 79 0.52 -3.59 -10.18
CA GLN A 79 -0.29 -2.78 -11.09
C GLN A 79 0.15 -1.31 -11.07
N THR A 80 0.46 -0.79 -9.90
CA THR A 80 0.98 0.58 -9.74
C THR A 80 2.31 0.75 -10.46
N ILE A 81 3.23 -0.18 -10.32
CA ILE A 81 4.52 -0.18 -11.02
C ILE A 81 4.31 -0.17 -12.54
N LYS A 82 3.40 -1.00 -13.03
CA LYS A 82 3.05 -1.05 -14.45
C LYS A 82 2.55 0.30 -14.97
N HIS A 83 1.59 0.92 -14.28
CA HIS A 83 1.06 2.23 -14.64
C HIS A 83 2.14 3.32 -14.58
N LEU A 84 2.98 3.34 -13.56
CA LEU A 84 4.08 4.28 -13.44
C LEU A 84 5.09 4.13 -14.58
N SER A 85 5.46 2.91 -14.93
CA SER A 85 6.37 2.65 -16.05
C SER A 85 5.84 3.21 -17.37
N GLU A 86 4.54 3.00 -17.63
CA GLU A 86 3.87 3.54 -18.82
C GLU A 86 3.86 5.06 -18.81
N HIS A 87 3.49 5.70 -17.70
CA HIS A 87 3.48 7.16 -17.55
C HIS A 87 4.87 7.78 -17.69
N ARG A 88 5.88 7.17 -17.09
CA ARG A 88 7.26 7.68 -17.17
C ARG A 88 7.82 7.55 -18.58
N SER A 89 7.44 6.53 -19.33
CA SER A 89 7.81 6.41 -20.75
C SER A 89 7.25 7.54 -21.62
N GLN A 90 6.19 8.19 -21.16
CA GLN A 90 5.56 9.36 -21.79
C GLN A 90 6.13 10.70 -21.29
N GLY A 91 7.16 10.69 -20.44
CA GLY A 91 7.83 11.89 -19.94
C GLY A 91 7.26 12.45 -18.63
N HIS A 92 6.35 11.75 -17.95
CA HIS A 92 5.80 12.18 -16.67
C HIS A 92 6.66 11.70 -15.49
N GLU A 93 6.88 12.56 -14.51
CA GLU A 93 7.52 12.21 -13.22
C GLU A 93 6.47 12.02 -12.13
N THR A 94 5.61 11.05 -12.32
CA THR A 94 4.51 10.74 -11.40
C THR A 94 5.02 9.93 -10.21
N LYS A 95 4.52 10.26 -9.02
CA LYS A 95 4.74 9.52 -7.78
C LYS A 95 3.41 8.99 -7.25
N LEU A 96 3.41 7.78 -6.71
CA LEU A 96 2.20 7.13 -6.22
C LEU A 96 2.31 6.72 -4.77
N PHE A 97 1.30 7.10 -4.00
CA PHE A 97 1.08 6.64 -2.62
C PHE A 97 0.33 5.31 -2.65
N ILE A 98 0.84 4.33 -1.93
CA ILE A 98 0.25 3.00 -1.79
C ILE A 98 0.05 2.70 -0.31
N ASN A 99 -1.18 2.38 0.09
CA ASN A 99 -1.49 1.95 1.43
C ASN A 99 -1.04 0.50 1.65
N LEU A 100 -0.38 0.23 2.76
CA LEU A 100 0.04 -1.10 3.15
C LEU A 100 -0.69 -1.57 4.40
N THR A 101 -1.04 -2.85 4.42
CA THR A 101 -1.64 -3.51 5.57
C THR A 101 -0.58 -3.94 6.59
N ALA A 102 -1.03 -4.29 7.80
CA ALA A 102 -0.16 -4.81 8.85
C ALA A 102 0.53 -6.13 8.46
N GLU A 103 -0.12 -6.96 7.66
CA GLU A 103 0.49 -8.21 7.17
C GLU A 103 1.74 -7.95 6.33
N THR A 104 1.67 -7.00 5.41
CA THR A 104 2.80 -6.63 4.56
C THR A 104 3.92 -5.99 5.38
N LEU A 105 3.58 -5.17 6.37
CA LEU A 105 4.55 -4.56 7.28
C LEU A 105 5.38 -5.62 8.04
N GLN A 106 4.80 -6.78 8.30
CA GLN A 106 5.43 -7.89 9.01
C GLN A 106 6.10 -8.92 8.09
N ASP A 107 5.95 -8.78 6.79
CA ASP A 107 6.54 -9.70 5.80
C ASP A 107 8.03 -9.40 5.58
N LYS A 108 8.87 -10.25 6.14
CA LYS A 108 10.34 -10.13 6.03
C LYS A 108 10.88 -10.32 4.61
N THR A 109 10.09 -10.91 3.72
CA THR A 109 10.49 -11.14 2.31
C THR A 109 10.07 -10.00 1.39
N PHE A 110 9.29 -9.06 1.88
CA PHE A 110 8.69 -8.00 1.09
C PHE A 110 9.73 -7.14 0.36
N THR A 111 10.76 -6.70 1.06
CA THR A 111 11.78 -5.81 0.49
C THR A 111 12.54 -6.45 -0.66
N SER A 112 12.90 -7.74 -0.53
CA SER A 112 13.54 -8.48 -1.60
C SER A 112 12.64 -8.65 -2.82
N TRP A 113 11.37 -8.95 -2.58
CA TRP A 113 10.36 -9.04 -3.62
C TRP A 113 10.17 -7.71 -4.36
N LEU A 114 10.07 -6.61 -3.61
CA LEU A 114 9.91 -5.26 -4.16
C LEU A 114 11.13 -4.85 -5.00
N ASN A 115 12.33 -5.16 -4.53
CA ASN A 115 13.56 -4.87 -5.24
C ASN A 115 13.59 -5.54 -6.63
N VAL A 116 13.17 -6.80 -6.71
CA VAL A 116 13.06 -7.52 -8.00
C VAL A 116 12.05 -6.84 -8.91
N ALA A 117 10.88 -6.47 -8.38
CA ALA A 117 9.82 -5.82 -9.16
C ALA A 117 10.27 -4.45 -9.71
N LEU A 118 10.93 -3.62 -8.89
CA LEU A 118 11.45 -2.32 -9.29
C LEU A 118 12.54 -2.44 -10.37
N LYS A 119 13.44 -3.39 -10.21
CA LYS A 119 14.52 -3.64 -11.19
C LYS A 119 13.97 -4.13 -12.52
N ALA A 120 13.00 -5.05 -12.50
CA ALA A 120 12.37 -5.55 -13.71
C ALA A 120 11.67 -4.45 -14.51
N ALA A 121 11.05 -3.50 -13.83
CA ALA A 121 10.36 -2.36 -14.42
C ALA A 121 11.28 -1.17 -14.73
N ARG A 122 12.55 -1.22 -14.28
CA ARG A 122 13.49 -0.10 -14.34
C ARG A 122 12.90 1.19 -13.73
N LEU A 123 12.16 1.05 -12.64
CA LEU A 123 11.49 2.13 -11.96
C LEU A 123 12.32 2.62 -10.78
N PRO A 124 12.55 3.96 -10.65
CA PRO A 124 13.18 4.49 -9.45
C PRO A 124 12.34 4.26 -8.21
N GLY A 125 12.97 3.88 -7.10
CA GLY A 125 12.28 3.62 -5.85
C GLY A 125 11.49 4.82 -5.31
N ASP A 126 12.00 6.03 -5.52
CA ASP A 126 11.37 7.28 -5.05
C ASP A 126 10.05 7.62 -5.76
N SER A 127 9.69 6.89 -6.81
CA SER A 127 8.36 6.99 -7.44
C SER A 127 7.26 6.33 -6.62
N LEU A 128 7.60 5.51 -5.64
CA LEU A 128 6.67 4.85 -4.72
C LEU A 128 6.78 5.42 -3.31
N ILE A 129 5.63 5.76 -2.74
CA ILE A 129 5.51 6.24 -1.37
C ILE A 129 4.57 5.30 -0.64
N PHE A 130 5.12 4.51 0.28
CA PHE A 130 4.33 3.53 1.02
C PHE A 130 3.73 4.16 2.28
N GLN A 131 2.42 4.05 2.42
CA GLN A 131 1.66 4.59 3.54
C GLN A 131 1.35 3.52 4.56
N ILE A 132 1.71 3.80 5.81
CA ILE A 132 1.42 2.98 6.97
C ILE A 132 0.53 3.79 7.90
N SER A 133 -0.56 3.21 8.41
CA SER A 133 -1.39 3.91 9.39
C SER A 133 -0.63 4.12 10.71
N GLU A 134 -0.90 5.21 11.38
CA GLU A 134 -0.33 5.49 12.72
C GLU A 134 -0.56 4.32 13.67
N ASN A 135 -1.77 3.76 13.68
CA ASN A 135 -2.11 2.63 14.54
C ASN A 135 -1.26 1.39 14.26
N ASN A 136 -1.09 1.02 13.00
CA ASN A 136 -0.24 -0.12 12.62
C ASN A 136 1.23 0.12 12.95
N ALA A 137 1.71 1.32 12.72
CA ALA A 137 3.09 1.68 13.00
C ALA A 137 3.40 1.63 14.51
N ILE A 138 2.46 2.02 15.36
CA ILE A 138 2.60 1.92 16.82
C ILE A 138 2.50 0.49 17.30
N THR A 139 1.48 -0.24 16.83
CA THR A 139 1.24 -1.64 17.23
C THR A 139 2.42 -2.53 16.86
N TYR A 140 3.02 -2.30 15.69
CA TYR A 140 4.15 -3.08 15.17
C TYR A 140 5.41 -2.22 15.03
N MET A 141 5.73 -1.41 16.04
CA MET A 141 6.80 -0.40 15.99
C MET A 141 8.15 -0.99 15.56
N LYS A 142 8.53 -2.14 16.10
CA LYS A 142 9.80 -2.79 15.74
C LYS A 142 9.84 -3.14 14.26
N GLN A 143 8.80 -3.80 13.77
CA GLN A 143 8.67 -4.20 12.38
C GLN A 143 8.58 -2.97 11.46
N ALA A 144 7.85 -1.92 11.89
CA ALA A 144 7.74 -0.68 11.15
C ALA A 144 9.09 0.02 10.98
N LYS A 145 9.92 0.05 12.02
CA LYS A 145 11.28 0.61 11.95
C LYS A 145 12.16 -0.17 10.98
N GLU A 146 12.17 -1.48 11.08
CA GLU A 146 12.94 -2.35 10.18
C GLU A 146 12.46 -2.20 8.73
N PHE A 147 11.16 -2.12 8.54
CA PHE A 147 10.53 -1.94 7.24
C PHE A 147 10.90 -0.60 6.60
N ALA A 148 10.76 0.51 7.33
CA ALA A 148 11.13 1.84 6.85
C ALA A 148 12.62 1.91 6.48
N LYS A 149 13.49 1.32 7.28
CA LYS A 149 14.91 1.23 7.01
C LYS A 149 15.21 0.43 5.73
N SER A 150 14.53 -0.70 5.54
CA SER A 150 14.67 -1.53 4.34
C SER A 150 14.17 -0.81 3.09
N LEU A 151 13.05 -0.10 3.16
CA LEU A 151 12.54 0.71 2.05
C LEU A 151 13.50 1.83 1.67
N ASN A 152 14.15 2.44 2.65
CA ASN A 152 15.14 3.48 2.39
C ASN A 152 16.34 2.96 1.58
N THR A 153 16.74 1.70 1.75
CA THR A 153 17.80 1.08 0.92
C THR A 153 17.41 0.97 -0.55
N LEU A 154 16.11 0.93 -0.85
CA LEU A 154 15.55 0.91 -2.21
C LEU A 154 15.19 2.32 -2.71
N HIS A 155 15.46 3.35 -1.92
CA HIS A 155 15.06 4.75 -2.18
C HIS A 155 13.55 4.99 -2.22
N CYS A 156 12.75 4.04 -1.73
CA CYS A 156 11.31 4.22 -1.56
C CYS A 156 11.03 5.15 -0.37
N LYS A 157 9.94 5.90 -0.47
CA LYS A 157 9.51 6.85 0.55
C LYS A 157 8.47 6.22 1.46
N VAL A 158 8.36 6.74 2.68
CA VAL A 158 7.40 6.31 3.70
C VAL A 158 6.51 7.47 4.10
N SER A 159 5.22 7.20 4.21
CA SER A 159 4.21 8.12 4.71
C SER A 159 3.47 7.48 5.89
N ILE A 160 3.18 8.28 6.90
CA ILE A 160 2.27 7.90 7.98
C ILE A 160 0.94 8.58 7.73
N ASN A 161 -0.15 7.79 7.65
CA ASN A 161 -1.48 8.33 7.49
C ASN A 161 -2.31 8.22 8.78
N GLN A 162 -3.43 8.96 8.83
CA GLN A 162 -4.27 9.07 10.02
C GLN A 162 -3.46 9.48 11.26
N PHE A 163 -2.48 10.36 11.05
CA PHE A 163 -1.57 10.84 12.10
C PHE A 163 -2.26 11.79 13.07
N GLY A 164 -1.88 11.69 14.34
CA GLY A 164 -2.32 12.63 15.38
C GLY A 164 -3.34 12.06 16.36
N HIS A 165 -3.79 10.83 16.19
CA HIS A 165 -4.76 10.19 17.09
C HIS A 165 -4.11 9.50 18.30
N ALA A 166 -2.81 9.23 18.26
CA ALA A 166 -2.08 8.60 19.35
C ALA A 166 -1.84 9.58 20.51
N LEU A 167 -1.61 9.04 21.71
CA LEU A 167 -1.31 9.85 22.89
C LEU A 167 0.00 10.65 22.78
N LYS A 168 0.98 10.10 22.08
CA LYS A 168 2.29 10.73 21.85
C LYS A 168 2.69 10.60 20.38
N PRO A 169 1.99 11.29 19.48
CA PRO A 169 2.15 11.07 18.03
C PRO A 169 3.57 11.41 17.55
N PHE A 170 4.22 12.41 18.13
CA PHE A 170 5.56 12.82 17.71
C PHE A 170 6.66 11.79 18.00
N ASN A 171 6.45 10.86 18.93
CA ASN A 171 7.40 9.76 19.15
C ASN A 171 7.55 8.88 17.91
N LEU A 172 6.45 8.64 17.18
CA LEU A 172 6.45 7.86 15.96
C LEU A 172 7.35 8.49 14.89
N LEU A 173 7.31 9.82 14.76
CA LEU A 173 8.12 10.54 13.79
C LEU A 173 9.63 10.40 14.06
N LYS A 174 10.03 10.37 15.33
CA LYS A 174 11.42 10.16 15.72
C LYS A 174 11.92 8.75 15.37
N HIS A 175 11.05 7.76 15.44
CA HIS A 175 11.41 6.36 15.18
C HIS A 175 11.40 5.98 13.70
N LEU A 176 10.48 6.55 12.91
CA LEU A 176 10.29 6.16 11.50
C LEU A 176 10.84 7.18 10.53
N GLU A 177 10.98 8.43 10.92
CA GLU A 177 11.47 9.52 10.06
C GLU A 177 10.79 9.54 8.67
N PRO A 178 9.44 9.56 8.62
CA PRO A 178 8.73 9.51 7.35
C PRO A 178 8.93 10.80 6.55
N GLU A 179 8.92 10.70 5.23
CA GLU A 179 8.97 11.87 4.35
C GLU A 179 7.63 12.60 4.26
N TYR A 180 6.54 11.89 4.53
CA TYR A 180 5.18 12.44 4.47
C TYR A 180 4.38 12.06 5.71
N VAL A 181 3.49 12.94 6.09
CA VAL A 181 2.51 12.73 7.14
C VAL A 181 1.16 13.21 6.64
N LYS A 182 0.11 12.39 6.80
CA LYS A 182 -1.28 12.75 6.51
C LYS A 182 -2.11 12.71 7.79
N LEU A 183 -2.93 13.71 8.02
CA LEU A 183 -3.85 13.83 9.15
C LEU A 183 -5.14 13.06 8.90
#